data_07e30a6ad9de718050e6d2e28e74c778
#
_entry.id   07e30a6ad9de718050e6d2e28e74c778
#
_cell.length_a   1.000
_cell.length_b   1.000
_cell.length_c   1.000
_cell.angle_alpha   90.00
_cell.angle_beta   90.00
_cell.angle_gamma   90.00
#
_symmetry.space_group_name_H-M   'P 1'
#
loop_
_entity.id
_entity.type
_entity.pdbx_description
1 polymer ?
#
loop_
_entity_poly.entity_id
_entity_poly.type
_entity_poly.pdbx_seq_one_letter_code
_entity_poly.pdbx_strand_id
1 'polypeptide(L)'
;KGWELDRIIEYAVEKGLKEEDTVFKDEDFSERFLEMLKEDAENLKELCRKWDEVSEDPKLELFIDKLKHEFFDKEINPTGKLVIFSESVDTVNYLTEQLQNRLHRHDILDVCASNRTNRQDILRKCFDANYAGQSDEFNIVITSDVLAEGVNLHRANVIINYDSPWNATRL
;
A
#
# COMPACT_ATOMS: atom_id res chain seq x y z
N LYS A 1 -24.80 -1.15 2.07
CA LYS A 1 -25.84 -0.51 1.25
C LYS A 1 -26.03 -1.40 0.04
N GLY A 2 -27.22 -2.07 -0.06
CA GLY A 2 -27.56 -2.86 -1.24
C GLY A 2 -27.59 -1.95 -2.48
N TRP A 3 -26.91 -2.37 -3.52
CA TRP A 3 -27.01 -1.71 -4.81
C TRP A 3 -28.30 -2.22 -5.47
N GLU A 4 -29.07 -1.33 -6.04
CA GLU A 4 -30.19 -1.74 -6.89
C GLU A 4 -29.64 -2.40 -8.15
N LEU A 5 -30.34 -3.40 -8.68
CA LEU A 5 -29.89 -4.20 -9.82
C LEU A 5 -29.50 -3.34 -11.03
N ASP A 6 -30.29 -2.30 -11.31
CA ASP A 6 -30.03 -1.37 -12.41
C ASP A 6 -28.66 -0.66 -12.27
N ARG A 7 -28.28 -0.29 -11.06
CA ARG A 7 -26.99 0.32 -10.78
C ARG A 7 -25.81 -0.63 -10.95
N ILE A 8 -26.03 -1.92 -10.66
CA ILE A 8 -25.01 -2.97 -10.87
C ILE A 8 -24.80 -3.17 -12.36
N ILE A 9 -25.88 -3.19 -13.14
CA ILE A 9 -25.85 -3.33 -14.60
C ILE A 9 -25.17 -2.10 -15.22
N GLU A 10 -25.54 -0.89 -14.84
CA GLU A 10 -24.91 0.35 -15.30
C GLU A 10 -23.40 0.35 -15.04
N TYR A 11 -22.97 -0.03 -13.84
CA TYR A 11 -21.57 -0.13 -13.49
C TYR A 11 -20.82 -1.19 -14.32
N ALA A 12 -21.43 -2.34 -14.55
CA ALA A 12 -20.83 -3.41 -15.35
C ALA A 12 -20.68 -2.99 -16.82
N VAL A 13 -21.68 -2.32 -17.39
CA VAL A 13 -21.65 -1.77 -18.76
C VAL A 13 -20.58 -0.67 -18.87
N GLU A 14 -20.47 0.22 -17.88
CA GLU A 14 -19.42 1.26 -17.82
C GLU A 14 -18.01 0.64 -17.81
N LYS A 15 -17.85 -0.53 -17.21
CA LYS A 15 -16.60 -1.31 -17.21
C LYS A 15 -16.37 -2.13 -18.48
N GLY A 16 -17.23 -1.99 -19.49
CA GLY A 16 -17.10 -2.64 -20.80
C GLY A 16 -17.61 -4.09 -20.83
N LEU A 17 -18.35 -4.53 -19.80
CA LEU A 17 -19.07 -5.80 -19.84
C LEU A 17 -20.35 -5.62 -20.65
N LYS A 18 -20.67 -6.62 -21.48
CA LYS A 18 -21.95 -6.61 -22.19
C LYS A 18 -23.07 -7.01 -21.23
N GLU A 19 -24.26 -6.48 -21.42
CA GLU A 19 -25.44 -6.83 -20.61
C GLU A 19 -25.67 -8.35 -20.57
N GLU A 20 -25.43 -9.02 -21.69
CA GLU A 20 -25.50 -10.47 -21.83
C GLU A 20 -24.52 -11.25 -20.96
N ASP A 21 -23.36 -10.62 -20.62
CA ASP A 21 -22.31 -11.23 -19.81
C ASP A 21 -22.48 -10.98 -18.30
N THR A 22 -23.44 -10.15 -17.90
CA THR A 22 -23.62 -9.70 -16.50
C THR A 22 -24.92 -10.17 -15.85
N VAL A 23 -25.88 -10.66 -16.64
CA VAL A 23 -27.16 -11.09 -16.15
C VAL A 23 -27.32 -12.61 -16.36
N PHE A 24 -27.43 -13.32 -15.25
CA PHE A 24 -27.72 -14.74 -15.23
C PHE A 24 -29.17 -14.96 -14.78
N LYS A 25 -29.81 -15.99 -15.29
CA LYS A 25 -31.14 -16.36 -14.87
C LYS A 25 -31.09 -17.25 -13.63
N ASP A 26 -32.16 -17.27 -12.86
CA ASP A 26 -32.25 -18.10 -11.65
C ASP A 26 -31.99 -19.58 -11.95
N GLU A 27 -32.42 -20.06 -13.15
CA GLU A 27 -32.23 -21.44 -13.64
C GLU A 27 -30.75 -21.81 -13.90
N ASP A 28 -29.86 -20.80 -14.03
CA ASP A 28 -28.43 -21.00 -14.24
C ASP A 28 -27.70 -21.37 -12.93
N PHE A 29 -28.37 -21.24 -11.79
CA PHE A 29 -27.82 -21.50 -10.47
C PHE A 29 -28.43 -22.74 -9.80
N SER A 30 -27.70 -23.40 -8.93
CA SER A 30 -28.25 -24.47 -8.10
C SER A 30 -29.30 -23.92 -7.12
N GLU A 31 -30.27 -24.75 -6.74
CA GLU A 31 -31.30 -24.37 -5.75
C GLU A 31 -30.73 -23.84 -4.43
N ARG A 32 -29.54 -24.29 -4.05
CA ARG A 32 -28.87 -23.87 -2.83
C ARG A 32 -27.99 -22.64 -2.99
N PHE A 33 -27.80 -22.13 -4.20
CA PHE A 33 -26.84 -21.04 -4.46
C PHE A 33 -27.15 -19.79 -3.62
N LEU A 34 -28.39 -19.34 -3.60
CA LEU A 34 -28.80 -18.16 -2.84
C LEU A 34 -28.66 -18.35 -1.32
N GLU A 35 -28.90 -19.58 -0.83
CA GLU A 35 -28.71 -19.90 0.58
C GLU A 35 -27.21 -19.81 0.96
N MET A 36 -26.35 -20.44 0.15
CA MET A 36 -24.90 -20.39 0.34
C MET A 36 -24.35 -18.97 0.24
N LEU A 37 -24.83 -18.17 -0.71
CA LEU A 37 -24.41 -16.78 -0.86
C LEU A 37 -24.80 -15.92 0.36
N LYS A 38 -25.98 -16.16 0.93
CA LYS A 38 -26.40 -15.49 2.16
C LYS A 38 -25.54 -15.91 3.36
N GLU A 39 -25.21 -17.19 3.48
CA GLU A 39 -24.34 -17.71 4.51
C GLU A 39 -22.95 -17.10 4.40
N ASP A 40 -22.38 -17.05 3.20
CA ASP A 40 -21.09 -16.41 2.94
C ASP A 40 -21.11 -14.92 3.28
N ALA A 41 -22.18 -14.22 2.92
CA ALA A 41 -22.34 -12.81 3.26
C ALA A 41 -22.41 -12.58 4.78
N GLU A 42 -23.08 -13.44 5.54
CA GLU A 42 -23.11 -13.34 7.02
C GLU A 42 -21.74 -13.70 7.63
N ASN A 43 -21.03 -14.70 7.10
CA ASN A 43 -19.68 -15.05 7.52
C ASN A 43 -18.71 -13.89 7.27
N LEU A 44 -18.80 -13.21 6.13
CA LEU A 44 -17.99 -12.04 5.82
C LEU A 44 -18.30 -10.86 6.75
N LYS A 45 -19.57 -10.61 7.06
CA LYS A 45 -19.95 -9.57 8.02
C LYS A 45 -19.39 -9.85 9.42
N GLU A 46 -19.46 -11.10 9.86
CA GLU A 46 -18.89 -11.50 11.15
C GLU A 46 -17.36 -11.37 11.16
N LEU A 47 -16.70 -11.71 10.04
CA LEU A 47 -15.26 -11.51 9.89
C LEU A 47 -14.88 -10.03 9.96
N CYS A 48 -15.62 -9.16 9.24
CA CYS A 48 -15.41 -7.71 9.32
C CYS A 48 -15.58 -7.20 10.75
N ARG A 49 -16.62 -7.64 11.46
CA ARG A 49 -16.85 -7.25 12.85
C ARG A 49 -15.68 -7.66 13.76
N LYS A 50 -15.17 -8.88 13.60
CA LYS A 50 -13.98 -9.33 14.35
C LYS A 50 -12.72 -8.55 13.98
N TRP A 51 -12.59 -8.16 12.72
CA TRP A 51 -11.48 -7.34 12.28
C TRP A 51 -11.51 -5.94 12.88
N ASP A 52 -12.71 -5.34 12.98
CA ASP A 52 -12.90 -4.01 13.60
C ASP A 52 -12.56 -4.01 15.11
N GLU A 53 -12.58 -5.18 15.76
CA GLU A 53 -12.18 -5.34 17.17
C GLU A 53 -10.63 -5.39 17.34
N VAL A 54 -9.87 -5.58 16.26
CA VAL A 54 -8.41 -5.60 16.31
C VAL A 54 -7.89 -4.17 16.45
N SER A 55 -7.42 -3.85 17.66
CA SER A 55 -6.94 -2.51 18.00
C SER A 55 -5.41 -2.36 17.95
N GLU A 56 -4.69 -3.46 17.84
CA GLU A 56 -3.23 -3.48 17.89
C GLU A 56 -2.64 -3.99 16.57
N ASP A 57 -1.58 -3.32 16.11
CA ASP A 57 -0.73 -3.80 15.01
C ASP A 57 0.69 -4.04 15.54
N PRO A 58 0.98 -5.27 16.02
CA PRO A 58 2.29 -5.58 16.60
C PRO A 58 3.45 -5.40 15.61
N LYS A 59 3.21 -5.59 14.31
CA LYS A 59 4.21 -5.37 13.26
C LYS A 59 4.56 -3.89 13.16
N LEU A 60 3.56 -3.03 13.12
CA LEU A 60 3.75 -1.59 13.09
C LEU A 60 4.42 -1.08 14.37
N GLU A 61 4.03 -1.58 15.55
CA GLU A 61 4.65 -1.21 16.83
C GLU A 61 6.14 -1.51 16.83
N LEU A 62 6.51 -2.74 16.47
CA LEU A 62 7.91 -3.15 16.35
C LEU A 62 8.66 -2.31 15.32
N PHE A 63 8.02 -2.03 14.19
CA PHE A 63 8.62 -1.23 13.11
C PHE A 63 8.90 0.21 13.56
N ILE A 64 7.97 0.84 14.26
CA ILE A 64 8.14 2.19 14.82
C ILE A 64 9.25 2.21 15.88
N ASP A 65 9.33 1.18 16.72
CA ASP A 65 10.41 1.04 17.70
C ASP A 65 11.78 0.95 17.01
N LYS A 66 11.90 0.12 15.99
CA LYS A 66 13.12 0.01 15.18
C LYS A 66 13.48 1.31 14.46
N LEU A 67 12.50 2.04 13.93
CA LEU A 67 12.74 3.35 13.33
C LEU A 67 13.31 4.35 14.35
N LYS A 68 12.83 4.33 15.60
CA LYS A 68 13.30 5.25 16.64
C LYS A 68 14.72 4.94 17.14
N HIS A 69 15.05 3.65 17.24
CA HIS A 69 16.23 3.21 18.01
C HIS A 69 17.32 2.56 17.17
N GLU A 70 17.03 2.12 15.93
CA GLU A 70 17.98 1.35 15.13
C GLU A 70 18.19 1.95 13.73
N PHE A 71 17.12 2.10 12.92
CA PHE A 71 17.27 2.44 11.50
C PHE A 71 17.78 3.87 11.24
N PHE A 72 17.74 4.75 12.22
CA PHE A 72 18.35 6.08 12.18
C PHE A 72 19.62 6.20 13.04
N ASP A 73 20.11 5.10 13.59
CA ASP A 73 21.42 5.09 14.21
C ASP A 73 22.50 5.46 13.20
N LYS A 74 23.41 6.38 13.56
CA LYS A 74 24.41 6.92 12.63
C LYS A 74 25.47 5.90 12.20
N GLU A 75 25.67 4.84 12.97
CA GLU A 75 26.58 3.76 12.61
C GLU A 75 25.93 2.88 11.49
N ILE A 76 24.62 2.73 11.50
CA ILE A 76 23.86 1.96 10.53
C ILE A 76 23.45 2.83 9.33
N ASN A 77 22.99 4.04 9.59
CA ASN A 77 22.46 4.98 8.61
C ASN A 77 23.12 6.35 8.70
N PRO A 78 24.37 6.48 8.26
CA PRO A 78 25.13 7.74 8.33
C PRO A 78 24.48 8.87 7.53
N THR A 79 23.73 8.59 6.47
CA THR A 79 23.03 9.60 5.67
C THR A 79 21.71 10.04 6.28
N GLY A 80 21.15 9.27 7.21
CA GLY A 80 19.83 9.51 7.78
C GLY A 80 18.69 9.30 6.78
N LYS A 81 18.95 8.60 5.65
CA LYS A 81 17.94 8.33 4.61
C LYS A 81 17.65 6.85 4.50
N LEU A 82 16.37 6.50 4.35
CA LEU A 82 15.95 5.13 4.19
C LEU A 82 14.81 4.99 3.17
N VAL A 83 14.69 3.78 2.62
CA VAL A 83 13.63 3.40 1.67
C VAL A 83 12.86 2.22 2.24
N ILE A 84 11.55 2.32 2.25
CA ILE A 84 10.63 1.27 2.71
C ILE A 84 9.86 0.78 1.50
N PHE A 85 9.97 -0.50 1.20
CA PHE A 85 9.18 -1.17 0.16
C PHE A 85 8.02 -1.94 0.76
N SER A 86 6.86 -1.88 0.08
CA SER A 86 5.69 -2.70 0.37
C SER A 86 5.08 -3.18 -0.95
N GLU A 87 4.42 -4.33 -0.96
CA GLU A 87 3.74 -4.82 -2.18
C GLU A 87 2.43 -4.10 -2.47
N SER A 88 1.80 -3.48 -1.46
CA SER A 88 0.47 -2.89 -1.56
C SER A 88 0.51 -1.37 -1.45
N VAL A 89 -0.20 -0.70 -2.36
CA VAL A 89 -0.44 0.76 -2.27
C VAL A 89 -1.20 1.12 -0.99
N ASP A 90 -2.12 0.27 -0.55
CA ASP A 90 -2.87 0.51 0.69
C ASP A 90 -1.94 0.46 1.91
N THR A 91 -0.96 -0.46 1.92
CA THR A 91 0.07 -0.51 2.97
C THR A 91 0.99 0.71 2.92
N VAL A 92 1.37 1.20 1.73
CA VAL A 92 2.15 2.44 1.57
C VAL A 92 1.40 3.63 2.19
N ASN A 93 0.11 3.79 1.88
CA ASN A 93 -0.73 4.86 2.42
C ASN A 93 -0.86 4.74 3.95
N TYR A 94 -1.16 3.53 4.44
CA TYR A 94 -1.28 3.24 5.85
C TYR A 94 0.01 3.58 6.63
N LEU A 95 1.16 3.08 6.16
CA LEU A 95 2.45 3.37 6.79
C LEU A 95 2.77 4.86 6.78
N THR A 96 2.51 5.54 5.67
CA THR A 96 2.74 6.97 5.56
C THR A 96 1.96 7.73 6.62
N GLU A 97 0.66 7.47 6.72
CA GLU A 97 -0.21 8.09 7.72
C GLU A 97 0.23 7.77 9.16
N GLN A 98 0.46 6.49 9.46
CA GLN A 98 0.85 6.06 10.80
C GLN A 98 2.20 6.64 11.23
N LEU A 99 3.20 6.66 10.35
CA LEU A 99 4.50 7.20 10.67
C LEU A 99 4.49 8.72 10.82
N GLN A 100 3.74 9.44 9.97
CA GLN A 100 3.56 10.88 10.11
C GLN A 100 2.91 11.24 11.45
N ASN A 101 1.83 10.56 11.81
CA ASN A 101 1.06 10.84 13.02
C ASN A 101 1.81 10.44 14.30
N ARG A 102 2.45 9.27 14.32
CA ARG A 102 3.04 8.69 15.54
C ARG A 102 4.49 9.11 15.80
N LEU A 103 5.21 9.49 14.75
CA LEU A 103 6.59 10.00 14.86
C LEU A 103 6.65 11.53 14.73
N HIS A 104 5.53 12.20 14.43
CA HIS A 104 5.45 13.63 14.14
C HIS A 104 6.47 14.07 13.08
N ARG A 105 6.66 13.21 12.04
CA ARG A 105 7.61 13.43 10.95
C ARG A 105 6.87 13.89 9.70
N HIS A 106 7.41 14.93 9.06
CA HIS A 106 6.89 15.47 7.80
C HIS A 106 7.84 15.21 6.62
N ASP A 107 8.97 14.56 6.87
CA ASP A 107 10.01 14.23 5.89
C ASP A 107 9.83 12.84 5.26
N ILE A 108 8.57 12.40 5.11
CA ILE A 108 8.17 11.13 4.52
C ILE A 108 7.54 11.37 3.15
N LEU A 109 8.12 10.77 2.11
CA LEU A 109 7.64 10.81 0.73
C LEU A 109 7.03 9.45 0.36
N ASP A 110 5.74 9.41 0.08
CA ASP A 110 5.08 8.22 -0.48
C ASP A 110 5.15 8.25 -2.01
N VAL A 111 5.51 7.15 -2.63
CA VAL A 111 5.60 7.02 -4.09
C VAL A 111 4.88 5.77 -4.56
N CYS A 112 3.81 5.96 -5.33
CA CYS A 112 3.01 4.91 -5.93
C CYS A 112 2.85 5.16 -7.43
N ALA A 113 2.32 4.20 -8.18
CA ALA A 113 2.10 4.33 -9.60
C ALA A 113 1.28 5.58 -9.98
N SER A 114 0.28 5.92 -9.18
CA SER A 114 -0.63 7.05 -9.40
C SER A 114 0.02 8.42 -9.22
N ASN A 115 1.07 8.55 -8.39
CA ASN A 115 1.71 9.83 -8.08
C ASN A 115 3.19 9.91 -8.52
N ARG A 116 3.75 8.85 -9.08
CA ARG A 116 5.17 8.74 -9.46
C ARG A 116 5.64 9.93 -10.31
N THR A 117 4.88 10.28 -11.35
CA THR A 117 5.27 11.35 -12.27
C THR A 117 5.44 12.68 -11.54
N ASN A 118 4.52 13.01 -10.66
CA ASN A 118 4.54 14.29 -9.92
C ASN A 118 5.62 14.32 -8.83
N ARG A 119 6.03 13.15 -8.32
CA ARG A 119 7.00 13.03 -7.22
C ARG A 119 8.42 12.69 -7.66
N GLN A 120 8.61 12.38 -8.94
CA GLN A 120 9.91 11.93 -9.47
C GLN A 120 11.02 12.97 -9.29
N ASP A 121 10.74 14.24 -9.48
CA ASP A 121 11.74 15.31 -9.33
C ASP A 121 12.13 15.49 -7.85
N ILE A 122 11.17 15.46 -6.95
CA ILE A 122 11.39 15.51 -5.49
C ILE A 122 12.22 14.31 -5.04
N LEU A 123 11.86 13.12 -5.51
CA LEU A 123 12.56 11.89 -5.21
C LEU A 123 14.04 11.96 -5.64
N ARG A 124 14.31 12.43 -6.87
CA ARG A 124 15.68 12.62 -7.37
C ARG A 124 16.46 13.63 -6.54
N LYS A 125 15.87 14.77 -6.24
CA LYS A 125 16.52 15.80 -5.39
C LYS A 125 16.92 15.25 -4.03
N CYS A 126 16.07 14.43 -3.42
CA CYS A 126 16.30 13.93 -2.06
C CYS A 126 17.15 12.66 -2.02
N PHE A 127 17.10 11.79 -3.03
CA PHE A 127 17.67 10.44 -2.94
C PHE A 127 18.71 10.10 -4.01
N ASP A 128 18.82 10.84 -5.12
CA ASP A 128 19.85 10.60 -6.13
C ASP A 128 21.12 11.41 -5.81
N ALA A 129 22.23 10.70 -5.61
CA ALA A 129 23.52 11.33 -5.31
C ALA A 129 24.10 12.15 -6.47
N ASN A 130 23.67 11.86 -7.71
CA ASN A 130 24.14 12.53 -8.93
C ASN A 130 23.27 13.71 -9.36
N TYR A 131 22.15 13.96 -8.65
CA TYR A 131 21.24 15.04 -9.01
C TYR A 131 21.80 16.40 -8.56
N ALA A 132 21.80 17.36 -9.49
CA ALA A 132 22.20 18.74 -9.18
C ALA A 132 21.14 19.44 -8.31
N GLY A 133 21.54 20.10 -7.23
CA GLY A 133 20.61 20.78 -6.32
C GLY A 133 19.91 19.82 -5.35
N GLN A 134 20.70 18.97 -4.71
CA GLN A 134 20.23 18.04 -3.67
C GLN A 134 19.46 18.74 -2.55
N SER A 135 18.47 18.05 -2.01
CA SER A 135 17.65 18.49 -0.87
C SER A 135 17.57 17.39 0.20
N ASP A 136 17.40 17.79 1.43
CA ASP A 136 17.11 16.91 2.57
C ASP A 136 15.71 17.12 3.14
N GLU A 137 14.80 17.64 2.31
CA GLU A 137 13.39 17.82 2.67
C GLU A 137 12.73 16.49 3.05
N PHE A 138 13.07 15.42 2.33
CA PHE A 138 12.57 14.08 2.61
C PHE A 138 13.73 13.14 2.93
N ASN A 139 13.58 12.38 4.02
CA ASN A 139 14.55 11.39 4.49
C ASN A 139 14.02 9.95 4.47
N ILE A 140 12.71 9.78 4.40
CA ILE A 140 12.06 8.48 4.27
C ILE A 140 11.29 8.44 2.95
N VAL A 141 11.51 7.39 2.16
CA VAL A 141 10.63 7.04 1.03
C VAL A 141 9.87 5.78 1.39
N ILE A 142 8.55 5.80 1.21
CA ILE A 142 7.70 4.62 1.29
C ILE A 142 7.13 4.38 -0.10
N THR A 143 7.36 3.21 -0.66
CA THR A 143 6.99 2.94 -2.05
C THR A 143 6.51 1.51 -2.26
N SER A 144 5.69 1.34 -3.30
CA SER A 144 5.44 0.02 -3.88
C SER A 144 6.51 -0.32 -4.92
N ASP A 145 6.40 -1.46 -5.57
CA ASP A 145 7.33 -1.98 -6.61
C ASP A 145 7.66 -0.99 -7.75
N VAL A 146 6.96 0.14 -7.80
CA VAL A 146 7.10 1.18 -8.84
C VAL A 146 8.52 1.76 -8.90
N LEU A 147 9.28 1.73 -7.81
CA LEU A 147 10.66 2.24 -7.77
C LEU A 147 11.73 1.16 -7.95
N ALA A 148 11.35 -0.10 -8.13
CA ALA A 148 12.30 -1.19 -8.33
C ALA A 148 13.14 -1.01 -9.61
N GLU A 149 12.69 -0.17 -10.56
CA GLU A 149 13.39 0.09 -11.80
C GLU A 149 13.52 1.59 -12.11
N GLY A 150 14.71 2.01 -12.51
CA GLY A 150 14.95 3.30 -13.17
C GLY A 150 15.07 4.52 -12.27
N VAL A 151 15.28 4.37 -10.96
CA VAL A 151 15.55 5.47 -10.05
C VAL A 151 16.79 5.17 -9.20
N ASN A 152 17.70 6.15 -9.16
CA ASN A 152 18.87 6.06 -8.28
C ASN A 152 18.50 6.53 -6.87
N LEU A 153 18.66 5.64 -5.90
CA LEU A 153 18.40 5.92 -4.49
C LEU A 153 19.70 5.88 -3.66
N HIS A 154 20.82 6.24 -4.27
CA HIS A 154 22.19 6.09 -3.72
C HIS A 154 22.44 6.87 -2.45
N ARG A 155 21.58 7.82 -2.09
CA ARG A 155 21.69 8.56 -0.81
C ARG A 155 21.07 7.82 0.36
N ALA A 156 20.28 6.77 0.12
CA ALA A 156 19.73 5.94 1.17
C ALA A 156 20.71 4.82 1.54
N ASN A 157 20.98 4.64 2.82
CA ASN A 157 21.84 3.57 3.34
C ASN A 157 21.04 2.37 3.84
N VAL A 158 19.77 2.56 4.18
CA VAL A 158 18.91 1.53 4.73
C VAL A 158 17.76 1.28 3.77
N ILE A 159 17.57 0.01 3.44
CA ILE A 159 16.44 -0.48 2.64
C ILE A 159 15.68 -1.48 3.50
N ILE A 160 14.37 -1.31 3.57
CA ILE A 160 13.48 -2.14 4.39
C ILE A 160 12.38 -2.69 3.49
N ASN A 161 12.27 -4.00 3.40
CA ASN A 161 11.10 -4.67 2.84
C ASN A 161 10.10 -4.87 3.97
N TYR A 162 9.07 -4.02 4.01
CA TYR A 162 8.04 -4.12 5.04
C TYR A 162 7.22 -5.39 4.89
N ASP A 163 6.91 -5.76 3.64
CA ASP A 163 6.27 -7.03 3.32
C ASP A 163 7.25 -7.94 2.59
N SER A 164 7.22 -9.23 2.90
CA SER A 164 7.97 -10.23 2.15
C SER A 164 7.22 -10.57 0.87
N PRO A 165 7.82 -10.39 -0.30
CA PRO A 165 7.17 -10.74 -1.55
C PRO A 165 6.92 -12.26 -1.65
N TRP A 166 5.82 -12.63 -2.29
CA TRP A 166 5.46 -14.01 -2.55
C TRP A 166 6.51 -14.75 -3.40
N ASN A 167 7.23 -14.01 -4.22
CA ASN A 167 8.28 -14.53 -5.09
C ASN A 167 9.63 -14.02 -4.62
N ALA A 168 10.49 -14.93 -4.17
CA ALA A 168 11.84 -14.63 -3.68
C ALA A 168 12.74 -13.94 -4.74
N THR A 169 12.41 -13.99 -6.02
CA THR A 169 13.15 -13.28 -7.08
C THR A 169 12.87 -11.79 -7.12
N ARG A 170 11.94 -11.29 -6.31
CA ARG A 170 11.62 -9.86 -6.17
C ARG A 170 12.27 -9.18 -4.95
N LEU A 171 13.11 -9.91 -4.22
CA LEU A 171 13.89 -9.38 -3.08
C LEU A 171 15.20 -8.68 -3.59
#